data_e1dcf295298a6c3c85dfdc51f1474070
#
_entry.id   e1dcf295298a6c3c85dfdc51f1474070
#
_cell.length_a   1.000
_cell.length_b   1.000
_cell.length_c   1.000
_cell.angle_alpha   90.00
_cell.angle_beta   90.00
_cell.angle_gamma   90.00
#
_symmetry.space_group_name_H-M   'P 1'
#
loop_
_entity.id
_entity.type
_entity.pdbx_description
1 polymer ?
#
loop_
_entity_poly.entity_id
_entity_poly.type
_entity_poly.pdbx_seq_one_letter_code
_entity_poly.pdbx_strand_id
1 'polypeptide(L)'
;MSITILKERPNSDAAVQLITELETHLVSMGYPQESRHGYSVDKLLREGVAFFVTRYGDTPVGCGGIQLFGAEYGEVKRMYVHPAYRGMDLGKLMLDRLAEHARQQHVPLLRLETGIYQAAAIRLYEGYGFQRRGPFGEYRDDPLSVFYELSIA
;
A
#
# COMPACT_ATOMS: atom_id res chain seq x y z
N MET A 1 11.61 -1.05 21.78
CA MET A 1 10.32 -0.41 21.46
C MET A 1 9.45 -1.37 20.70
N SER A 2 8.15 -1.35 20.96
CA SER A 2 7.23 -2.24 20.30
C SER A 2 6.77 -1.68 18.95
N ILE A 3 6.47 -2.59 18.04
CA ILE A 3 5.83 -2.27 16.74
C ILE A 3 4.35 -2.58 16.89
N THR A 4 3.50 -1.63 16.48
CA THR A 4 2.06 -1.83 16.40
C THR A 4 1.57 -1.47 15.00
N ILE A 5 0.59 -2.23 14.50
CA ILE A 5 -0.09 -1.94 13.24
C ILE A 5 -1.59 -1.97 13.54
N LEU A 6 -2.21 -0.81 13.57
CA LEU A 6 -3.61 -0.68 13.94
C LEU A 6 -4.39 0.03 12.85
N LYS A 7 -5.65 -0.38 12.71
CA LYS A 7 -6.58 0.28 11.80
C LYS A 7 -6.85 1.70 12.30
N GLU A 8 -6.85 2.64 11.36
CA GLU A 8 -6.99 4.06 11.69
C GLU A 8 -7.69 4.77 10.53
N ARG A 9 -8.36 5.87 10.80
CA ARG A 9 -8.98 6.63 9.72
C ARG A 9 -7.90 7.28 8.86
N PRO A 10 -8.07 7.30 7.52
CA PRO A 10 -7.07 7.90 6.63
C PRO A 10 -6.86 9.40 6.84
N ASN A 11 -7.76 10.07 7.56
CA ASN A 11 -7.64 11.50 7.86
C ASN A 11 -7.11 11.80 9.26
N SER A 12 -6.59 10.79 9.98
CA SER A 12 -5.90 11.05 11.24
C SER A 12 -4.61 11.82 11.00
N ASP A 13 -4.10 12.49 12.03
CA ASP A 13 -2.85 13.27 11.91
C ASP A 13 -1.70 12.38 11.44
N ALA A 14 -1.58 11.18 12.00
CA ALA A 14 -0.53 10.23 11.62
C ALA A 14 -0.70 9.78 10.17
N ALA A 15 -1.91 9.45 9.74
CA ALA A 15 -2.18 9.02 8.37
C ALA A 15 -1.86 10.12 7.36
N VAL A 16 -2.30 11.35 7.63
CA VAL A 16 -2.03 12.49 6.75
C VAL A 16 -0.53 12.74 6.64
N GLN A 17 0.19 12.69 7.75
CA GLN A 17 1.65 12.85 7.76
C GLN A 17 2.32 11.81 6.84
N LEU A 18 1.99 10.54 7.01
CA LEU A 18 2.61 9.45 6.26
C LEU A 18 2.26 9.49 4.77
N ILE A 19 1.01 9.80 4.43
CA ILE A 19 0.58 9.94 3.05
C ILE A 19 1.31 11.11 2.38
N THR A 20 1.48 12.22 3.11
CA THR A 20 2.22 13.39 2.61
C THR A 20 3.70 13.04 2.36
N GLU A 21 4.33 12.28 3.25
CA GLU A 21 5.71 11.81 3.06
C GLU A 21 5.83 10.94 1.81
N LEU A 22 4.87 10.02 1.61
CA LEU A 22 4.84 9.17 0.43
C LEU A 22 4.69 9.99 -0.85
N GLU A 23 3.76 10.95 -0.89
CA GLU A 23 3.57 11.81 -2.06
C GLU A 23 4.83 12.61 -2.39
N THR A 24 5.47 13.18 -1.38
CA THR A 24 6.73 13.91 -1.55
C THR A 24 7.80 13.01 -2.16
N HIS A 25 7.90 11.78 -1.68
CA HIS A 25 8.84 10.80 -2.21
C HIS A 25 8.56 10.49 -3.70
N LEU A 26 7.30 10.23 -4.05
CA LEU A 26 6.92 9.91 -5.44
C LEU A 26 7.20 11.09 -6.39
N VAL A 27 6.91 12.31 -5.96
CA VAL A 27 7.23 13.50 -6.74
C VAL A 27 8.74 13.61 -6.94
N SER A 28 9.53 13.36 -5.90
CA SER A 28 11.00 13.44 -5.98
C SER A 28 11.59 12.41 -6.94
N MET A 29 10.92 11.29 -7.18
CA MET A 29 11.36 10.26 -8.12
C MET A 29 11.02 10.58 -9.58
N GLY A 30 10.34 11.69 -9.84
CA GLY A 30 10.08 12.17 -11.19
C GLY A 30 8.84 11.58 -11.85
N TYR A 31 7.95 10.91 -11.09
CA TYR A 31 6.69 10.45 -11.67
C TYR A 31 5.80 11.64 -12.03
N PRO A 32 5.33 11.75 -13.29
CA PRO A 32 4.33 12.75 -13.63
C PRO A 32 3.00 12.43 -12.93
N GLN A 33 2.14 13.45 -12.80
CA GLN A 33 0.88 13.30 -12.07
C GLN A 33 0.01 12.17 -12.61
N GLU A 34 -0.05 11.98 -13.94
CA GLU A 34 -0.84 10.93 -14.59
C GLU A 34 -0.34 9.52 -14.28
N SER A 35 0.89 9.37 -13.84
CA SER A 35 1.49 8.07 -13.46
C SER A 35 1.52 7.86 -11.95
N ARG A 36 0.93 8.77 -11.15
CA ARG A 36 0.79 8.62 -9.72
C ARG A 36 -0.66 8.27 -9.40
N HIS A 37 -0.90 6.99 -9.12
CA HIS A 37 -2.25 6.43 -8.98
C HIS A 37 -2.72 6.32 -7.53
N GLY A 38 -2.03 6.99 -6.60
CA GLY A 38 -2.42 6.97 -5.20
C GLY A 38 -3.68 7.80 -4.93
N TYR A 39 -4.53 7.30 -4.07
CA TYR A 39 -5.74 8.01 -3.67
C TYR A 39 -5.39 9.16 -2.73
N SER A 40 -6.08 10.30 -2.88
CA SER A 40 -6.09 11.37 -1.88
C SER A 40 -6.74 10.86 -0.59
N VAL A 41 -6.54 11.60 0.51
CA VAL A 41 -7.22 11.28 1.78
C VAL A 41 -8.73 11.26 1.60
N ASP A 42 -9.30 12.23 0.88
CA ASP A 42 -10.75 12.28 0.63
C ASP A 42 -11.23 11.05 -0.15
N LYS A 43 -10.46 10.60 -1.14
CA LYS A 43 -10.83 9.44 -1.93
C LYS A 43 -10.71 8.15 -1.11
N LEU A 44 -9.69 8.03 -0.25
CA LEU A 44 -9.58 6.90 0.66
C LEU A 44 -10.82 6.78 1.55
N LEU A 45 -11.32 7.91 2.03
CA LEU A 45 -12.54 7.93 2.85
C LEU A 45 -13.77 7.55 2.04
N ARG A 46 -13.95 8.13 0.85
CA ARG A 46 -15.13 7.89 0.00
C ARG A 46 -15.21 6.43 -0.47
N GLU A 47 -14.08 5.84 -0.79
CA GLU A 47 -14.02 4.46 -1.30
C GLU A 47 -13.99 3.42 -0.19
N GLY A 48 -14.05 3.84 1.07
CA GLY A 48 -14.09 2.90 2.19
C GLY A 48 -12.83 2.06 2.35
N VAL A 49 -11.67 2.64 2.02
CA VAL A 49 -10.40 1.92 2.14
C VAL A 49 -10.11 1.65 3.62
N ALA A 50 -9.83 0.40 3.96
CA ALA A 50 -9.36 0.04 5.30
C ALA A 50 -7.91 0.46 5.41
N PHE A 51 -7.61 1.41 6.29
CA PHE A 51 -6.30 2.03 6.42
C PHE A 51 -5.64 1.64 7.74
N PHE A 52 -4.33 1.40 7.70
CA PHE A 52 -3.55 0.95 8.85
C PHE A 52 -2.30 1.81 9.00
N VAL A 53 -1.93 2.08 10.26
CA VAL A 53 -0.73 2.85 10.58
C VAL A 53 0.19 1.98 11.43
N THR A 54 1.45 1.94 11.05
CA THR A 54 2.52 1.29 11.81
C THR A 54 3.18 2.33 12.71
N ARG A 55 3.35 1.98 13.99
CA ARG A 55 4.11 2.81 14.94
C ARG A 55 5.25 2.02 15.54
N TYR A 56 6.36 2.71 15.71
CA TYR A 56 7.50 2.26 16.51
C TYR A 56 7.43 3.02 17.85
N GLY A 57 7.00 2.34 18.91
CA GLY A 57 6.56 3.06 20.08
C GLY A 57 5.38 3.96 19.76
N ASP A 58 5.50 5.27 19.97
CA ASP A 58 4.47 6.24 19.65
C ASP A 58 4.67 6.93 18.29
N THR A 59 5.77 6.62 17.60
CA THR A 59 6.15 7.31 16.35
C THR A 59 5.51 6.62 15.14
N PRO A 60 4.70 7.33 14.33
CA PRO A 60 4.22 6.78 13.06
C PRO A 60 5.37 6.58 12.08
N VAL A 61 5.54 5.37 11.56
CA VAL A 61 6.68 5.01 10.71
C VAL A 61 6.27 4.34 9.40
N GLY A 62 5.01 4.00 9.23
CA GLY A 62 4.55 3.37 8.00
C GLY A 62 3.03 3.33 7.91
N CYS A 63 2.54 3.09 6.72
CA CYS A 63 1.10 2.96 6.48
C CYS A 63 0.82 2.01 5.31
N GLY A 64 -0.43 1.63 5.20
CA GLY A 64 -0.93 0.86 4.08
C GLY A 64 -2.44 0.75 4.15
N GLY A 65 -3.07 0.62 3.00
CA GLY A 65 -4.52 0.47 2.91
C GLY A 65 -4.90 -0.66 1.98
N ILE A 66 -6.14 -1.08 2.07
CA ILE A 66 -6.71 -2.06 1.17
C ILE A 66 -8.13 -1.67 0.82
N GLN A 67 -8.42 -1.63 -0.48
CA GLN A 67 -9.78 -1.45 -1.00
C GLN A 67 -10.30 -2.78 -1.50
N LEU A 68 -11.46 -3.21 -1.03
CA LEU A 68 -12.08 -4.44 -1.48
C LEU A 68 -12.96 -4.16 -2.70
N PHE A 69 -12.79 -4.96 -3.75
CA PHE A 69 -13.62 -4.91 -4.96
C PHE A 69 -14.52 -6.14 -4.96
N GLY A 70 -15.65 -6.04 -4.26
CA GLY A 70 -16.52 -7.17 -4.01
C GLY A 70 -15.78 -8.28 -3.28
N ALA A 71 -16.03 -9.52 -3.65
CA ALA A 71 -15.32 -10.69 -3.14
C ALA A 71 -14.22 -11.15 -4.08
N GLU A 72 -13.92 -10.38 -5.14
CA GLU A 72 -12.97 -10.80 -6.17
C GLU A 72 -11.53 -10.54 -5.75
N TYR A 73 -11.21 -9.31 -5.35
CA TYR A 73 -9.85 -8.99 -4.92
C TYR A 73 -9.84 -7.77 -4.00
N GLY A 74 -8.73 -7.65 -3.26
CA GLY A 74 -8.40 -6.44 -2.50
C GLY A 74 -7.19 -5.76 -3.13
N GLU A 75 -7.28 -4.45 -3.34
CA GLU A 75 -6.17 -3.69 -3.88
C GLU A 75 -5.41 -3.00 -2.77
N VAL A 76 -4.11 -3.28 -2.68
CA VAL A 76 -3.19 -2.63 -1.74
C VAL A 76 -2.97 -1.19 -2.18
N LYS A 77 -3.11 -0.25 -1.27
CA LYS A 77 -3.02 1.20 -1.52
C LYS A 77 -2.09 1.86 -0.52
N ARG A 78 -1.37 2.88 -0.97
CA ARG A 78 -0.59 3.78 -0.11
C ARG A 78 0.40 3.08 0.82
N MET A 79 1.03 2.00 0.36
CA MET A 79 2.09 1.34 1.12
C MET A 79 3.30 2.25 1.26
N TYR A 80 3.74 2.45 2.50
CA TYR A 80 4.90 3.30 2.77
C TYR A 80 5.58 2.89 4.08
N VAL A 81 6.89 2.87 4.08
CA VAL A 81 7.72 2.74 5.28
C VAL A 81 8.74 3.88 5.27
N HIS A 82 8.79 4.65 6.35
CA HIS A 82 9.74 5.73 6.48
C HIS A 82 11.17 5.19 6.33
N PRO A 83 12.03 5.84 5.50
CA PRO A 83 13.36 5.31 5.20
C PRO A 83 14.23 4.98 6.41
N ALA A 84 14.11 5.74 7.49
CA ALA A 84 14.90 5.51 8.72
C ALA A 84 14.53 4.20 9.42
N TYR A 85 13.40 3.58 9.07
CA TYR A 85 12.91 2.35 9.71
C TYR A 85 12.89 1.16 8.76
N ARG A 86 13.54 1.26 7.60
CA ARG A 86 13.70 0.13 6.69
C ARG A 86 14.68 -0.88 7.28
N GLY A 87 14.55 -2.14 6.83
CA GLY A 87 15.38 -3.22 7.36
C GLY A 87 14.83 -3.87 8.62
N MET A 88 13.61 -3.49 9.05
CA MET A 88 12.92 -4.06 10.21
C MET A 88 11.71 -4.92 9.82
N ASP A 89 11.59 -5.29 8.55
CA ASP A 89 10.49 -6.08 7.99
C ASP A 89 9.10 -5.42 8.14
N LEU A 90 9.03 -4.10 8.29
CA LEU A 90 7.76 -3.40 8.51
C LEU A 90 6.83 -3.50 7.30
N GLY A 91 7.36 -3.50 6.09
CA GLY A 91 6.57 -3.70 4.87
C GLY A 91 5.91 -5.07 4.85
N LYS A 92 6.66 -6.11 5.19
CA LYS A 92 6.14 -7.48 5.28
C LYS A 92 5.04 -7.58 6.34
N LEU A 93 5.24 -6.99 7.51
CA LEU A 93 4.24 -7.01 8.57
C LEU A 93 2.96 -6.29 8.14
N MET A 94 3.08 -5.19 7.41
CA MET A 94 1.91 -4.50 6.87
C MET A 94 1.17 -5.37 5.85
N LEU A 95 1.89 -6.03 4.94
CA LEU A 95 1.27 -6.94 3.96
C LEU A 95 0.54 -8.09 4.67
N ASP A 96 1.14 -8.65 5.73
CA ASP A 96 0.48 -9.68 6.54
C ASP A 96 -0.84 -9.16 7.11
N ARG A 97 -0.85 -7.92 7.60
CA ARG A 97 -2.04 -7.31 8.18
C ARG A 97 -3.13 -7.04 7.15
N LEU A 98 -2.74 -6.57 5.96
CA LEU A 98 -3.69 -6.35 4.86
C LEU A 98 -4.26 -7.66 4.34
N ALA A 99 -3.42 -8.69 4.20
CA ALA A 99 -3.85 -10.03 3.79
C ALA A 99 -4.84 -10.63 4.79
N GLU A 100 -4.57 -10.46 6.08
CA GLU A 100 -5.48 -10.91 7.13
C GLU A 100 -6.84 -10.22 7.03
N HIS A 101 -6.86 -8.90 6.81
CA HIS A 101 -8.11 -8.17 6.61
C HIS A 101 -8.90 -8.73 5.43
N ALA A 102 -8.24 -8.97 4.30
CA ALA A 102 -8.89 -9.55 3.12
C ALA A 102 -9.46 -10.94 3.42
N ARG A 103 -8.69 -11.80 4.09
CA ARG A 103 -9.18 -13.15 4.47
C ARG A 103 -10.40 -13.08 5.38
N GLN A 104 -10.42 -12.16 6.33
CA GLN A 104 -11.56 -11.96 7.22
C GLN A 104 -12.82 -11.55 6.46
N GLN A 105 -12.65 -10.89 5.31
CA GLN A 105 -13.75 -10.49 4.44
C GLN A 105 -14.01 -11.50 3.31
N HIS A 106 -13.39 -12.68 3.37
CA HIS A 106 -13.51 -13.75 2.39
C HIS A 106 -13.05 -13.34 0.98
N VAL A 107 -12.04 -12.48 0.90
CA VAL A 107 -11.43 -12.06 -0.37
C VAL A 107 -10.11 -12.81 -0.56
N PRO A 108 -10.00 -13.65 -1.63
CA PRO A 108 -8.88 -14.58 -1.76
C PRO A 108 -7.68 -14.06 -2.53
N LEU A 109 -7.71 -12.82 -3.00
CA LEU A 109 -6.74 -12.32 -3.97
C LEU A 109 -6.36 -10.88 -3.63
N LEU A 110 -5.07 -10.60 -3.64
CA LEU A 110 -4.53 -9.24 -3.53
C LEU A 110 -3.97 -8.80 -4.87
N ARG A 111 -4.16 -7.53 -5.20
CA ARG A 111 -3.56 -6.87 -6.36
C ARG A 111 -2.96 -5.55 -5.95
N LEU A 112 -2.00 -5.07 -6.71
CA LEU A 112 -1.42 -3.74 -6.51
C LEU A 112 -0.80 -3.20 -7.78
N GLU A 113 -0.66 -1.88 -7.82
CA GLU A 113 0.14 -1.16 -8.80
C GLU A 113 1.27 -0.45 -8.05
N THR A 114 2.47 -0.44 -8.63
CA THR A 114 3.59 0.35 -8.11
C THR A 114 4.41 0.91 -9.28
N GLY A 115 5.21 1.94 -9.00
CA GLY A 115 6.04 2.56 -10.03
C GLY A 115 7.33 1.77 -10.26
N ILE A 116 7.81 1.78 -11.51
CA ILE A 116 9.01 1.03 -11.91
C ILE A 116 10.29 1.49 -11.20
N TYR A 117 10.31 2.74 -10.68
CA TYR A 117 11.46 3.28 -9.95
C TYR A 117 11.45 2.92 -8.46
N GLN A 118 10.39 2.26 -7.99
CA GLN A 118 10.25 1.84 -6.59
C GLN A 118 10.95 0.51 -6.36
N ALA A 119 12.29 0.49 -6.46
CA ALA A 119 13.07 -0.75 -6.39
C ALA A 119 12.86 -1.50 -5.07
N ALA A 120 12.80 -0.79 -3.95
CA ALA A 120 12.59 -1.42 -2.64
C ALA A 120 11.20 -2.04 -2.52
N ALA A 121 10.16 -1.35 -3.03
CA ALA A 121 8.80 -1.86 -3.03
C ALA A 121 8.67 -3.09 -3.93
N ILE A 122 9.26 -3.05 -5.12
CA ILE A 122 9.26 -4.19 -6.05
C ILE A 122 9.91 -5.41 -5.39
N ARG A 123 11.06 -5.23 -4.73
CA ARG A 123 11.73 -6.32 -4.01
C ARG A 123 10.86 -6.88 -2.90
N LEU A 124 10.19 -6.01 -2.15
CA LEU A 124 9.27 -6.43 -1.08
C LEU A 124 8.15 -7.29 -1.65
N TYR A 125 7.46 -6.80 -2.69
CA TYR A 125 6.31 -7.50 -3.24
C TYR A 125 6.70 -8.83 -3.87
N GLU A 126 7.77 -8.86 -4.66
CA GLU A 126 8.24 -10.11 -5.28
C GLU A 126 8.73 -11.10 -4.22
N GLY A 127 9.44 -10.63 -3.21
CA GLY A 127 9.88 -11.47 -2.09
C GLY A 127 8.74 -12.00 -1.25
N TYR A 128 7.63 -11.27 -1.18
CA TYR A 128 6.43 -11.71 -0.45
C TYR A 128 5.64 -12.78 -1.22
N GLY A 129 5.85 -12.88 -2.54
CA GLY A 129 5.20 -13.87 -3.40
C GLY A 129 4.29 -13.28 -4.46
N PHE A 130 4.20 -11.96 -4.57
CA PHE A 130 3.43 -11.33 -5.65
C PHE A 130 4.06 -11.65 -7.00
N GLN A 131 3.21 -11.89 -8.01
CA GLN A 131 3.64 -12.17 -9.38
C GLN A 131 3.20 -11.05 -10.31
N ARG A 132 4.07 -10.71 -11.27
CA ARG A 132 3.77 -9.70 -12.30
C ARG A 132 2.55 -10.10 -13.11
N ARG A 133 1.74 -9.10 -13.43
CA ARG A 133 0.58 -9.27 -14.30
C ARG A 133 0.36 -7.98 -15.10
N GLY A 134 -0.59 -8.02 -16.02
CA GLY A 134 -1.03 -6.82 -16.74
C GLY A 134 -1.91 -5.91 -15.88
N PRO A 135 -2.30 -4.74 -16.43
CA PRO A 135 -3.22 -3.84 -15.75
C PRO A 135 -4.53 -4.51 -15.36
N PHE A 136 -5.13 -4.04 -14.28
CA PHE A 136 -6.41 -4.54 -13.77
C PHE A 136 -7.31 -3.35 -13.41
N GLY A 137 -8.61 -3.63 -13.25
CA GLY A 137 -9.59 -2.61 -12.89
C GLY A 137 -9.63 -1.49 -13.94
N GLU A 138 -9.52 -0.25 -13.50
CA GLU A 138 -9.51 0.92 -14.38
C GLU A 138 -8.12 1.34 -14.85
N TYR A 139 -7.08 0.60 -14.45
CA TYR A 139 -5.72 0.91 -14.87
C TYR A 139 -5.51 0.63 -16.34
N ARG A 140 -4.64 1.45 -16.97
CA ARG A 140 -4.19 1.27 -18.36
C ARG A 140 -2.72 0.93 -18.37
N ASP A 141 -2.22 0.46 -19.49
CA ASP A 141 -0.77 0.30 -19.68
C ASP A 141 -0.09 1.66 -19.51
N ASP A 142 0.90 1.68 -18.63
CA ASP A 142 1.73 2.83 -18.38
C ASP A 142 3.17 2.30 -18.22
N PRO A 143 4.14 2.79 -19.03
CA PRO A 143 5.52 2.29 -18.94
C PRO A 143 6.17 2.57 -17.58
N LEU A 144 5.61 3.48 -16.78
CA LEU A 144 6.11 3.79 -15.43
C LEU A 144 5.43 2.96 -14.35
N SER A 145 4.48 2.09 -14.69
CA SER A 145 3.74 1.27 -13.73
C SER A 145 4.00 -0.21 -13.93
N VAL A 146 4.03 -0.93 -12.82
CA VAL A 146 4.03 -2.41 -12.81
C VAL A 146 2.89 -2.89 -11.93
N PHE A 147 2.33 -4.04 -12.29
CA PHE A 147 1.14 -4.60 -11.66
C PHE A 147 1.44 -5.99 -11.12
N TYR A 148 0.90 -6.29 -9.95
CA TYR A 148 1.18 -7.52 -9.23
C TYR A 148 -0.09 -8.13 -8.66
N GLU A 149 -0.05 -9.43 -8.46
CA GLU A 149 -1.16 -10.22 -7.92
C GLU A 149 -0.63 -11.31 -7.01
N LEU A 150 -1.39 -11.61 -5.95
CA LEU A 150 -1.07 -12.68 -5.01
C LEU A 150 -2.34 -13.38 -4.55
N SER A 151 -2.40 -14.71 -4.72
CA SER A 151 -3.46 -15.52 -4.12
C SER A 151 -3.15 -15.71 -2.63
N ILE A 152 -4.13 -15.44 -1.78
CA ILE A 152 -4.03 -15.61 -0.32
C ILE A 152 -5.07 -16.60 0.20
N ALA A 153 -5.73 -17.29 -0.71
CA ALA A 153 -6.73 -18.29 -0.36
C ALA A 153 -6.13 -19.46 0.42
#